data_4ccd71b4716075b012bb7906f8b459aa
#
_entry.id   4ccd71b4716075b012bb7906f8b459aa
#
_cell.length_a   1.000
_cell.length_b   1.000
_cell.length_c   1.000
_cell.angle_alpha   90.00
_cell.angle_beta   90.00
_cell.angle_gamma   90.00
#
_symmetry.space_group_name_H-M   'P 1'
#
loop_
_entity.id
_entity.type
_entity.pdbx_description
1 polymer ?
#
loop_
_entity_poly.entity_id
_entity_poly.type
_entity_poly.pdbx_seq_one_letter_code
_entity_poly.pdbx_strand_id
1 'polypeptide(L)'
;MTQTKVLLPVFLSIITLSYTIVGINGEPRVAVAHLISPNVTGTILFTETDNGLRVSGVITGLGSGKYGFHIHELGDTTTCDTTGPHFNPDSVNHGGRDHEVRHVGDMGNVEFVGTGTPVANVDFVDSVMTLRGRNTILGRSLVLHEREDDLGLGGHELSLTTGNAGPRIACGVIGIRSPNTPWNSAKSVLPSIVLLLCGLFFFASFS
;
A
#
# COMPACT_ATOMS: atom_id res chain seq x y z
N MET A 1 19.78 -82.02 0.00
CA MET A 1 20.04 -80.89 -0.89
C MET A 1 19.34 -79.66 -0.29
N THR A 2 20.12 -78.85 0.40
CA THR A 2 19.61 -77.71 1.18
C THR A 2 19.75 -76.47 0.30
N GLN A 3 18.62 -75.81 -0.12
CA GLN A 3 18.64 -74.59 -0.86
C GLN A 3 18.78 -73.38 0.08
N THR A 4 19.88 -72.68 -0.01
CA THR A 4 20.16 -71.49 0.72
C THR A 4 19.50 -70.29 -0.04
N LYS A 5 18.45 -69.66 0.54
CA LYS A 5 17.87 -68.43 0.02
C LYS A 5 18.78 -67.26 0.40
N VAL A 6 19.38 -66.66 -0.60
CA VAL A 6 20.12 -65.41 -0.44
C VAL A 6 19.08 -64.24 -0.42
N LEU A 7 18.91 -63.60 0.73
CA LEU A 7 18.18 -62.36 0.83
C LEU A 7 19.07 -61.18 0.39
N LEU A 8 18.72 -60.55 -0.71
CA LEU A 8 19.38 -59.33 -1.16
C LEU A 8 18.80 -58.14 -0.39
N PRO A 9 19.57 -57.33 0.31
CA PRO A 9 19.03 -56.16 0.98
C PRO A 9 18.72 -55.06 -0.06
N VAL A 10 17.46 -54.67 -0.14
CA VAL A 10 17.02 -53.49 -0.90
C VAL A 10 17.41 -52.27 -0.10
N PHE A 11 18.46 -51.58 -0.52
CA PHE A 11 18.80 -50.25 0.02
C PHE A 11 17.81 -49.22 -0.55
N LEU A 12 16.84 -48.86 0.28
CA LEU A 12 15.92 -47.72 -0.03
C LEU A 12 16.66 -46.41 0.24
N SER A 13 17.28 -45.87 -0.80
CA SER A 13 17.87 -44.52 -0.73
C SER A 13 16.75 -43.47 -0.63
N ILE A 14 16.54 -42.99 0.58
CA ILE A 14 15.67 -41.82 0.81
C ILE A 14 16.45 -40.59 0.37
N ILE A 15 16.16 -40.11 -0.86
CA ILE A 15 16.63 -38.82 -1.33
C ILE A 15 15.78 -37.75 -0.64
N THR A 16 16.29 -37.17 0.43
CA THR A 16 15.70 -35.97 1.02
C THR A 16 15.99 -34.75 0.13
N LEU A 17 15.04 -34.39 -0.68
CA LEU A 17 15.10 -33.17 -1.51
C LEU A 17 14.82 -31.98 -0.59
N SER A 18 15.88 -31.33 -0.13
CA SER A 18 15.78 -30.08 0.64
C SER A 18 15.40 -28.94 -0.31
N TYR A 19 14.15 -28.53 -0.28
CA TYR A 19 13.70 -27.34 -0.98
C TYR A 19 14.11 -26.11 -0.17
N THR A 20 15.12 -25.40 -0.59
CA THR A 20 15.35 -24.02 -0.16
C THR A 20 14.28 -23.16 -0.84
N ILE A 21 13.31 -22.70 -0.05
CA ILE A 21 12.40 -21.65 -0.50
C ILE A 21 13.24 -20.40 -0.56
N VAL A 22 13.80 -20.09 -1.71
CA VAL A 22 14.32 -18.75 -1.99
C VAL A 22 13.10 -17.86 -2.06
N GLY A 23 12.87 -17.09 -1.00
CA GLY A 23 11.89 -16.01 -1.01
C GLY A 23 12.30 -15.04 -2.12
N ILE A 24 11.61 -15.06 -3.24
CA ILE A 24 11.74 -14.03 -4.24
C ILE A 24 11.06 -12.80 -3.62
N ASN A 25 11.83 -11.99 -2.91
CA ASN A 25 11.41 -10.64 -2.57
C ASN A 25 11.34 -9.88 -3.90
N GLY A 26 10.16 -9.83 -4.50
CA GLY A 26 9.91 -9.00 -5.67
C GLY A 26 10.21 -7.54 -5.30
N GLU A 27 10.54 -6.72 -6.30
CA GLU A 27 10.69 -5.28 -6.10
C GLU A 27 9.46 -4.72 -5.36
N PRO A 28 9.67 -3.80 -4.39
CA PRO A 28 8.56 -3.19 -3.66
C PRO A 28 7.63 -2.46 -4.65
N ARG A 29 6.34 -2.58 -4.42
CA ARG A 29 5.36 -1.82 -5.20
C ARG A 29 5.43 -0.35 -4.82
N VAL A 30 5.44 0.49 -5.83
CA VAL A 30 5.45 1.94 -5.67
C VAL A 30 4.29 2.53 -6.46
N ALA A 31 3.46 3.31 -5.79
CA ALA A 31 2.47 4.18 -6.40
C ALA A 31 2.94 5.63 -6.33
N VAL A 32 2.34 6.49 -7.15
CA VAL A 32 2.67 7.90 -7.23
C VAL A 32 1.39 8.73 -7.36
N ALA A 33 1.36 9.88 -6.70
CA ALA A 33 0.40 10.93 -6.97
C ALA A 33 1.14 12.24 -7.29
N HIS A 34 0.64 12.97 -8.29
CA HIS A 34 1.10 14.31 -8.62
C HIS A 34 0.03 15.30 -8.19
N LEU A 35 0.34 16.14 -7.21
CA LEU A 35 -0.47 17.27 -6.82
C LEU A 35 -0.19 18.43 -7.78
N ILE A 36 -1.20 18.89 -8.48
CA ILE A 36 -1.08 19.99 -9.44
C ILE A 36 -2.26 20.93 -9.27
N SER A 37 -1.96 22.19 -9.02
CA SER A 37 -2.92 23.30 -9.08
C SER A 37 -2.16 24.57 -9.50
N PRO A 38 -2.83 25.71 -9.73
CA PRO A 38 -2.13 26.95 -10.13
C PRO A 38 -1.01 27.37 -9.17
N ASN A 39 -1.15 27.05 -7.87
CA ASN A 39 -0.20 27.48 -6.85
C ASN A 39 0.55 26.33 -6.17
N VAL A 40 0.13 25.07 -6.35
CA VAL A 40 0.72 23.92 -5.65
C VAL A 40 1.28 22.93 -6.65
N THR A 41 2.50 22.49 -6.41
CA THR A 41 3.12 21.37 -7.13
C THR A 41 3.75 20.41 -6.15
N GLY A 42 3.47 19.12 -6.31
CA GLY A 42 4.06 18.07 -5.46
C GLY A 42 4.08 16.72 -6.13
N THR A 43 5.02 15.90 -5.74
CA THR A 43 5.07 14.48 -6.12
C THR A 43 5.23 13.65 -4.88
N ILE A 44 4.28 12.77 -4.64
CA ILE A 44 4.26 11.88 -3.48
C ILE A 44 4.33 10.43 -3.95
N LEU A 45 5.25 9.70 -3.36
CA LEU A 45 5.46 8.26 -3.56
C LEU A 45 4.86 7.50 -2.39
N PHE A 46 4.24 6.37 -2.71
CA PHE A 46 3.73 5.39 -1.77
C PHE A 46 4.45 4.08 -2.02
N THR A 47 5.39 3.72 -1.14
CA THR A 47 6.26 2.55 -1.33
C THR A 47 5.92 1.47 -0.31
N GLU A 48 5.62 0.24 -0.76
CA GLU A 48 5.43 -0.89 0.15
C GLU A 48 6.72 -1.19 0.92
N THR A 49 6.57 -1.38 2.23
CA THR A 49 7.63 -1.80 3.14
C THR A 49 7.12 -2.94 4.03
N ASP A 50 8.00 -3.56 4.79
CA ASP A 50 7.62 -4.63 5.74
C ASP A 50 6.67 -4.12 6.85
N ASN A 51 6.73 -2.82 7.16
CA ASN A 51 5.97 -2.21 8.27
C ASN A 51 4.75 -1.40 7.81
N GLY A 52 4.41 -1.42 6.52
CA GLY A 52 3.30 -0.64 5.96
C GLY A 52 3.69 0.10 4.69
N LEU A 53 3.13 1.28 4.49
CA LEU A 53 3.31 2.08 3.29
C LEU A 53 4.12 3.34 3.62
N ARG A 54 5.37 3.44 3.14
CA ARG A 54 6.14 4.68 3.25
C ARG A 54 5.57 5.71 2.29
N VAL A 55 5.19 6.85 2.84
CA VAL A 55 4.72 8.04 2.12
C VAL A 55 5.86 9.04 2.08
N SER A 56 6.36 9.40 0.90
CA SER A 56 7.51 10.29 0.79
C SER A 56 7.43 11.21 -0.44
N GLY A 57 7.94 12.42 -0.31
CA GLY A 57 7.98 13.37 -1.41
C GLY A 57 8.12 14.81 -0.96
N VAL A 58 7.88 15.71 -1.91
CA VAL A 58 8.03 17.16 -1.69
C VAL A 58 6.82 17.86 -2.28
N ILE A 59 6.32 18.87 -1.55
CA ILE A 59 5.26 19.77 -2.01
C ILE A 59 5.75 21.22 -1.85
N THR A 60 5.46 22.04 -2.84
CA THR A 60 5.80 23.47 -2.88
C THR A 60 4.58 24.32 -3.25
N GLY A 61 4.67 25.63 -3.02
CA GLY A 61 3.70 26.59 -3.52
C GLY A 61 2.79 27.22 -2.47
N LEU A 62 2.91 26.83 -1.20
CA LEU A 62 2.15 27.45 -0.10
C LEU A 62 3.07 28.20 0.87
N GLY A 63 2.45 29.07 1.68
CA GLY A 63 3.13 29.72 2.80
C GLY A 63 3.47 28.73 3.90
N SER A 64 4.34 29.15 4.85
CA SER A 64 4.65 28.37 6.05
C SER A 64 3.39 28.12 6.86
N GLY A 65 3.20 26.87 7.31
CA GLY A 65 2.04 26.42 8.07
C GLY A 65 1.75 24.96 7.88
N LYS A 66 0.69 24.50 8.54
CA LYS A 66 0.19 23.13 8.45
C LYS A 66 -1.06 23.08 7.58
N TYR A 67 -1.17 22.01 6.83
CA TYR A 67 -2.25 21.83 5.86
C TYR A 67 -2.72 20.38 5.89
N GLY A 68 -4.03 20.16 5.99
CA GLY A 68 -4.63 18.84 5.98
C GLY A 68 -4.26 18.06 4.71
N PHE A 69 -3.93 16.78 4.89
CA PHE A 69 -3.40 15.92 3.84
C PHE A 69 -4.03 14.55 3.92
N HIS A 70 -4.87 14.21 2.94
CA HIS A 70 -5.75 13.04 3.04
C HIS A 70 -5.86 12.26 1.73
N ILE A 71 -6.19 10.95 1.86
CA ILE A 71 -6.66 10.15 0.74
C ILE A 71 -8.18 10.23 0.70
N HIS A 72 -8.72 10.65 -0.43
CA HIS A 72 -10.15 10.70 -0.72
C HIS A 72 -10.61 9.44 -1.47
N GLU A 73 -11.89 9.13 -1.36
CA GLU A 73 -12.47 7.84 -1.79
C GLU A 73 -12.41 7.64 -3.30
N LEU A 74 -12.61 8.69 -4.09
CA LEU A 74 -12.73 8.60 -5.54
C LEU A 74 -11.46 9.06 -6.24
N GLY A 75 -11.16 8.48 -7.40
CA GLY A 75 -10.06 8.88 -8.28
C GLY A 75 -10.43 9.94 -9.31
N ASP A 76 -11.63 10.49 -9.22
CA ASP A 76 -12.05 11.59 -10.09
C ASP A 76 -11.42 12.90 -9.63
N THR A 77 -10.47 13.40 -10.41
CA THR A 77 -9.76 14.66 -10.18
C THR A 77 -10.09 15.70 -11.25
N THR A 78 -11.27 15.61 -11.87
CA THR A 78 -11.79 16.64 -12.79
C THR A 78 -11.84 18.01 -12.09
N THR A 79 -12.27 18.01 -10.84
CA THR A 79 -12.02 19.05 -9.84
C THR A 79 -11.62 18.38 -8.54
N CYS A 80 -11.02 19.10 -7.58
CA CYS A 80 -10.71 18.45 -6.30
C CYS A 80 -11.97 18.14 -5.48
N ASP A 81 -13.12 18.76 -5.77
CA ASP A 81 -14.39 18.47 -5.10
C ASP A 81 -15.00 17.12 -5.53
N THR A 82 -14.69 16.66 -6.75
CA THR A 82 -15.18 15.37 -7.26
C THR A 82 -14.47 14.16 -6.67
N THR A 83 -13.43 14.33 -5.85
CA THR A 83 -12.67 13.26 -5.19
C THR A 83 -13.47 12.51 -4.10
N GLY A 84 -14.69 12.97 -3.76
CA GLY A 84 -15.53 12.38 -2.72
C GLY A 84 -15.06 12.70 -1.29
N PRO A 85 -15.59 12.02 -0.26
CA PRO A 85 -15.13 12.16 1.12
C PRO A 85 -13.76 11.51 1.36
N HIS A 86 -13.24 11.60 2.58
CA HIS A 86 -12.07 10.81 3.00
C HIS A 86 -12.32 9.31 2.78
N PHE A 87 -11.28 8.57 2.42
CA PHE A 87 -11.36 7.12 2.28
C PHE A 87 -11.58 6.46 3.64
N ASN A 88 -12.83 6.09 3.91
CA ASN A 88 -13.31 5.58 5.19
C ASN A 88 -14.12 4.28 5.02
N PRO A 89 -13.47 3.14 4.70
CA PRO A 89 -14.18 1.88 4.46
C PRO A 89 -14.80 1.29 5.73
N ASP A 90 -14.40 1.77 6.92
CA ASP A 90 -14.87 1.28 8.22
C ASP A 90 -15.98 2.15 8.84
N SER A 91 -16.32 3.28 8.19
CA SER A 91 -17.36 4.22 8.65
C SER A 91 -17.14 4.69 10.10
N VAL A 92 -15.90 5.00 10.44
CA VAL A 92 -15.49 5.52 11.76
C VAL A 92 -15.32 7.04 11.71
N ASN A 93 -15.08 7.65 12.86
CA ASN A 93 -14.80 9.08 12.94
C ASN A 93 -13.40 9.41 12.40
N HIS A 94 -13.24 10.65 11.93
CA HIS A 94 -11.96 11.23 11.55
C HIS A 94 -11.00 11.31 12.75
N GLY A 95 -9.70 11.14 12.48
CA GLY A 95 -8.65 11.25 13.48
C GLY A 95 -7.28 11.55 12.90
N GLY A 96 -6.31 11.81 13.76
CA GLY A 96 -4.93 11.95 13.35
C GLY A 96 -4.30 10.62 12.90
N ARG A 97 -3.24 10.67 12.11
CA ARG A 97 -2.53 9.49 11.57
C ARG A 97 -2.16 8.46 12.66
N ASP A 98 -1.81 8.92 13.84
CA ASP A 98 -1.35 8.07 14.94
C ASP A 98 -2.48 7.70 15.92
N HIS A 99 -3.73 8.05 15.61
CA HIS A 99 -4.89 7.68 16.42
C HIS A 99 -5.38 6.26 16.06
N GLU A 100 -5.90 5.55 17.07
CA GLU A 100 -6.50 4.24 16.87
C GLU A 100 -7.78 4.32 16.02
N VAL A 101 -8.59 5.36 16.26
CA VAL A 101 -9.80 5.65 15.50
C VAL A 101 -9.50 6.76 14.50
N ARG A 102 -9.48 6.40 13.22
CA ARG A 102 -9.31 7.31 12.09
C ARG A 102 -9.77 6.65 10.80
N HIS A 103 -10.01 7.43 9.77
CA HIS A 103 -10.21 6.89 8.43
C HIS A 103 -8.91 6.27 7.89
N VAL A 104 -9.00 5.33 6.96
CA VAL A 104 -7.81 4.83 6.25
C VAL A 104 -7.07 5.98 5.56
N GLY A 105 -7.81 6.97 5.04
CA GLY A 105 -7.27 8.12 4.32
C GLY A 105 -6.71 9.25 5.19
N ASP A 106 -6.80 9.19 6.52
CA ASP A 106 -6.38 10.29 7.39
C ASP A 106 -4.86 10.26 7.62
N MET A 107 -4.13 11.15 6.96
CA MET A 107 -2.69 11.30 7.11
C MET A 107 -2.29 12.51 7.99
N GLY A 108 -3.30 13.24 8.53
CA GLY A 108 -3.09 14.43 9.34
C GLY A 108 -2.60 15.61 8.51
N ASN A 109 -1.54 16.27 8.93
CA ASN A 109 -1.03 17.47 8.32
C ASN A 109 0.33 17.27 7.65
N VAL A 110 0.57 18.04 6.58
CA VAL A 110 1.92 18.34 6.07
C VAL A 110 2.30 19.74 6.50
N GLU A 111 3.56 19.95 6.85
CA GLU A 111 4.06 21.23 7.33
C GLU A 111 5.00 21.88 6.31
N PHE A 112 4.63 23.05 5.85
CA PHE A 112 5.47 23.88 5.00
C PHE A 112 6.38 24.75 5.87
N VAL A 113 7.69 24.58 5.73
CA VAL A 113 8.70 25.28 6.50
C VAL A 113 9.68 25.99 5.58
N GLY A 114 10.21 27.12 6.04
CA GLY A 114 11.21 27.92 5.33
C GLY A 114 10.80 29.38 5.17
N THR A 115 11.78 30.20 4.83
CA THR A 115 11.60 31.62 4.49
C THR A 115 11.67 31.81 2.97
N GLY A 116 10.81 32.64 2.41
CA GLY A 116 10.73 32.90 0.97
C GLY A 116 9.85 31.89 0.23
N THR A 117 10.35 30.71 -0.06
CA THR A 117 9.62 29.61 -0.72
C THR A 117 9.54 28.39 0.21
N PRO A 118 8.56 28.35 1.11
CA PRO A 118 8.40 27.20 2.01
C PRO A 118 8.17 25.90 1.26
N VAL A 119 8.66 24.79 1.83
CA VAL A 119 8.58 23.44 1.28
C VAL A 119 8.06 22.49 2.35
N ALA A 120 7.15 21.61 1.96
CA ALA A 120 6.78 20.47 2.77
C ALA A 120 7.56 19.22 2.34
N ASN A 121 8.43 18.72 3.21
CA ASN A 121 9.09 17.42 3.05
C ASN A 121 8.24 16.36 3.74
N VAL A 122 7.70 15.45 2.95
CA VAL A 122 6.86 14.35 3.43
C VAL A 122 7.72 13.11 3.55
N ASP A 123 7.77 12.50 4.75
CA ASP A 123 8.42 11.21 4.95
C ASP A 123 7.92 10.55 6.24
N PHE A 124 7.05 9.57 6.10
CA PHE A 124 6.54 8.76 7.21
C PHE A 124 6.08 7.38 6.72
N VAL A 125 5.86 6.46 7.63
CA VAL A 125 5.26 5.15 7.35
C VAL A 125 3.86 5.11 7.94
N ASP A 126 2.90 4.66 7.13
CA ASP A 126 1.52 4.39 7.54
C ASP A 126 1.25 2.88 7.50
N SER A 127 0.73 2.33 8.60
CA SER A 127 0.49 0.89 8.73
C SER A 127 -0.93 0.46 8.34
N VAL A 128 -1.82 1.41 8.04
CA VAL A 128 -3.24 1.16 7.74
C VAL A 128 -3.52 1.15 6.24
N MET A 129 -2.95 2.11 5.51
CA MET A 129 -3.04 2.18 4.06
C MET A 129 -2.25 1.05 3.39
N THR A 130 -2.74 0.59 2.23
CA THR A 130 -2.08 -0.45 1.44
C THR A 130 -2.16 -0.14 -0.05
N LEU A 131 -1.38 -0.86 -0.87
CA LEU A 131 -1.51 -0.86 -2.33
C LEU A 131 -2.32 -2.06 -2.85
N ARG A 132 -2.92 -2.86 -1.95
CA ARG A 132 -3.72 -4.05 -2.30
C ARG A 132 -4.79 -4.33 -1.24
N GLY A 133 -5.80 -5.08 -1.62
CA GLY A 133 -6.88 -5.47 -0.70
C GLY A 133 -7.81 -4.33 -0.31
N ARG A 134 -8.47 -4.47 0.84
CA ARG A 134 -9.57 -3.58 1.27
C ARG A 134 -9.13 -2.13 1.46
N ASN A 135 -7.95 -1.90 2.01
CA ASN A 135 -7.42 -0.57 2.32
C ASN A 135 -6.55 -0.02 1.19
N THR A 136 -6.73 -0.53 -0.05
CA THR A 136 -5.95 -0.05 -1.20
C THR A 136 -6.28 1.38 -1.53
N ILE A 137 -5.23 2.20 -1.68
CA ILE A 137 -5.34 3.59 -2.09
C ILE A 137 -5.18 3.79 -3.60
N LEU A 138 -4.88 2.72 -4.35
CA LEU A 138 -4.77 2.79 -5.82
C LEU A 138 -6.09 3.20 -6.46
N GLY A 139 -6.02 4.12 -7.42
CA GLY A 139 -7.17 4.66 -8.11
C GLY A 139 -8.00 5.64 -7.30
N ARG A 140 -7.57 5.97 -6.08
CA ARG A 140 -8.14 7.02 -5.22
C ARG A 140 -7.39 8.32 -5.43
N SER A 141 -7.79 9.40 -4.75
CA SER A 141 -7.12 10.69 -4.86
C SER A 141 -6.37 11.06 -3.59
N LEU A 142 -5.17 11.61 -3.78
CA LEU A 142 -4.48 12.38 -2.78
C LEU A 142 -4.97 13.83 -2.84
N VAL A 143 -5.29 14.42 -1.69
CA VAL A 143 -5.83 15.77 -1.56
C VAL A 143 -5.04 16.57 -0.52
N LEU A 144 -4.71 17.81 -0.87
CA LEU A 144 -4.17 18.82 0.04
C LEU A 144 -5.25 19.87 0.31
N HIS A 145 -5.47 20.19 1.58
CA HIS A 145 -6.48 21.13 2.03
C HIS A 145 -5.89 22.53 2.30
N GLU A 146 -6.76 23.52 2.43
CA GLU A 146 -6.38 24.92 2.61
C GLU A 146 -5.92 25.22 4.05
N ARG A 147 -6.42 24.48 5.03
CA ARG A 147 -6.19 24.72 6.45
C ARG A 147 -5.60 23.50 7.16
N GLU A 148 -5.14 23.75 8.38
CA GLU A 148 -4.72 22.70 9.29
C GLU A 148 -5.89 21.76 9.61
N ASP A 149 -5.62 20.47 9.56
CA ASP A 149 -6.47 19.40 10.09
C ASP A 149 -6.36 19.42 11.63
N ASP A 150 -7.50 19.55 12.31
CA ASP A 150 -7.60 19.56 13.78
C ASP A 150 -7.52 18.14 14.41
N LEU A 151 -7.31 17.11 13.59
CA LEU A 151 -7.15 15.70 13.97
C LEU A 151 -8.35 15.11 14.70
N GLY A 152 -9.54 15.70 14.53
CA GLY A 152 -10.76 15.34 15.25
C GLY A 152 -10.86 15.94 16.66
N LEU A 153 -9.93 16.80 17.04
CA LEU A 153 -9.80 17.32 18.40
C LEU A 153 -10.30 18.78 18.55
N GLY A 154 -10.64 19.44 17.43
CA GLY A 154 -10.97 20.86 17.41
C GLY A 154 -12.33 21.22 18.02
N GLY A 155 -13.22 20.26 18.22
CA GLY A 155 -14.55 20.52 18.76
C GLY A 155 -15.50 21.24 17.80
N HIS A 156 -15.11 21.38 16.53
CA HIS A 156 -15.95 21.91 15.48
C HIS A 156 -16.88 20.81 14.93
N GLU A 157 -18.02 21.19 14.35
CA GLU A 157 -18.97 20.21 13.77
C GLU A 157 -18.34 19.32 12.67
N LEU A 158 -17.31 19.79 11.98
CA LEU A 158 -16.58 19.07 10.96
C LEU A 158 -15.33 18.32 11.48
N SER A 159 -14.97 18.49 12.76
CA SER A 159 -13.76 17.85 13.31
C SER A 159 -13.77 16.32 13.15
N LEU A 160 -14.89 15.69 13.46
CA LEU A 160 -15.02 14.22 13.39
C LEU A 160 -15.33 13.66 11.99
N THR A 161 -15.39 14.52 10.98
CA THR A 161 -15.66 14.10 9.59
C THR A 161 -14.55 14.45 8.63
N THR A 162 -13.97 15.65 8.73
CA THR A 162 -12.97 16.17 7.78
C THR A 162 -11.77 16.83 8.45
N GLY A 163 -11.68 16.77 9.80
CA GLY A 163 -10.67 17.50 10.55
C GLY A 163 -10.77 19.02 10.41
N ASN A 164 -11.93 19.53 9.97
CA ASN A 164 -12.16 20.97 9.70
C ASN A 164 -11.09 21.61 8.79
N ALA A 165 -10.43 20.81 7.95
CA ALA A 165 -9.27 21.21 7.13
C ALA A 165 -9.62 22.15 5.95
N GLY A 166 -10.92 22.41 5.71
CA GLY A 166 -11.38 23.37 4.73
C GLY A 166 -11.34 22.90 3.28
N PRO A 167 -11.36 23.86 2.33
CA PRO A 167 -11.37 23.58 0.91
C PRO A 167 -10.20 22.71 0.44
N ARG A 168 -10.39 22.05 -0.71
CA ARG A 168 -9.38 21.21 -1.37
C ARG A 168 -8.64 22.07 -2.39
N ILE A 169 -7.35 22.30 -2.18
CA ILE A 169 -6.56 23.25 -2.99
C ILE A 169 -5.63 22.58 -4.01
N ALA A 170 -5.35 21.30 -3.83
CA ALA A 170 -4.66 20.51 -4.85
C ALA A 170 -5.04 19.03 -4.69
N CYS A 171 -5.10 18.30 -5.80
CA CYS A 171 -5.38 16.87 -5.78
C CYS A 171 -4.68 16.17 -6.94
N GLY A 172 -4.57 14.83 -6.83
CA GLY A 172 -4.02 14.00 -7.87
C GLY A 172 -4.38 12.54 -7.65
N VAL A 173 -4.69 11.83 -8.75
CA VAL A 173 -4.97 10.39 -8.68
C VAL A 173 -3.72 9.59 -8.31
N ILE A 174 -3.89 8.55 -7.52
CA ILE A 174 -2.82 7.64 -7.11
C ILE A 174 -2.72 6.51 -8.13
N GLY A 175 -1.68 6.58 -8.94
CA GLY A 175 -1.40 5.62 -10.00
C GLY A 175 -0.24 4.68 -9.69
N ILE A 176 -0.16 3.58 -10.43
CA ILE A 176 0.96 2.63 -10.35
C ILE A 176 2.21 3.30 -10.93
N ARG A 177 3.35 3.21 -10.23
CA ARG A 177 4.65 3.65 -10.71
C ARG A 177 5.56 2.48 -11.09
N SER A 178 5.76 1.55 -10.18
CA SER A 178 6.64 0.37 -10.39
C SER A 178 6.32 -0.77 -9.42
N PRO A 179 6.74 -2.00 -9.74
CA PRO A 179 7.25 -2.45 -11.03
C PRO A 179 6.15 -2.45 -12.11
N ASN A 180 6.53 -2.55 -13.36
CA ASN A 180 5.60 -2.68 -14.50
C ASN A 180 5.06 -4.11 -14.69
N THR A 181 5.38 -5.02 -13.79
CA THR A 181 4.85 -6.39 -13.74
C THR A 181 3.42 -6.39 -13.19
N PRO A 182 2.59 -7.41 -13.51
CA PRO A 182 1.23 -7.48 -12.99
C PRO A 182 1.18 -7.43 -11.46
N TRP A 183 0.49 -6.44 -10.90
CA TRP A 183 0.35 -6.26 -9.44
C TRP A 183 -0.59 -7.28 -8.81
N ASN A 184 -1.48 -7.88 -9.61
CA ASN A 184 -2.47 -8.87 -9.18
C ASN A 184 -2.07 -10.32 -9.54
N SER A 185 -0.80 -10.56 -9.91
CA SER A 185 -0.35 -11.93 -10.14
C SER A 185 -0.50 -12.71 -8.84
N ALA A 186 -1.50 -13.59 -8.79
CA ALA A 186 -1.47 -14.68 -7.83
C ALA A 186 -0.13 -15.38 -8.03
N LYS A 187 0.68 -15.51 -6.97
CA LYS A 187 1.88 -16.34 -7.05
C LYS A 187 1.38 -17.68 -7.57
N SER A 188 1.76 -18.04 -8.79
CA SER A 188 1.43 -19.35 -9.32
C SER A 188 2.02 -20.37 -8.35
N VAL A 189 1.16 -20.99 -7.56
CA VAL A 189 1.55 -22.10 -6.72
C VAL A 189 1.79 -23.26 -7.65
N LEU A 190 2.94 -23.24 -8.25
CA LEU A 190 3.78 -24.30 -8.78
C LEU A 190 3.18 -25.50 -9.52
N PRO A 191 3.77 -25.76 -10.67
CA PRO A 191 3.72 -27.08 -11.33
C PRO A 191 4.36 -28.22 -10.52
N SER A 192 5.10 -27.95 -9.43
CA SER A 192 5.81 -28.99 -8.66
C SER A 192 4.89 -30.02 -8.00
N ILE A 193 3.70 -29.63 -7.56
CA ILE A 193 2.71 -30.60 -6.99
C ILE A 193 2.15 -31.50 -8.09
N VAL A 194 1.92 -30.94 -9.26
CA VAL A 194 1.38 -31.71 -10.42
C VAL A 194 2.41 -32.74 -10.89
N LEU A 195 3.68 -32.40 -10.94
CA LEU A 195 4.76 -33.35 -11.28
C LEU A 195 4.92 -34.45 -10.24
N LEU A 196 4.74 -34.17 -8.95
CA LEU A 196 4.80 -35.19 -7.90
C LEU A 196 3.63 -36.17 -8.00
N LEU A 197 2.42 -35.69 -8.27
CA LEU A 197 1.24 -36.55 -8.45
C LEU A 197 1.33 -37.39 -9.74
N CYS A 198 1.81 -36.82 -10.85
CA CYS A 198 2.04 -37.58 -12.08
C CYS A 198 3.12 -38.65 -11.90
N GLY A 199 4.18 -38.38 -11.15
CA GLY A 199 5.23 -39.35 -10.82
C GLY A 199 4.69 -40.54 -10.01
N LEU A 200 3.82 -40.32 -9.04
CA LEU A 200 3.20 -41.36 -8.22
C LEU A 200 2.23 -42.23 -9.03
N PHE A 201 1.49 -41.67 -9.99
CA PHE A 201 0.61 -42.42 -10.89
C PHE A 201 1.39 -43.33 -11.86
N PHE A 202 2.57 -42.89 -12.33
CA PHE A 202 3.41 -43.71 -13.22
C PHE A 202 4.00 -44.91 -12.51
N PHE A 203 4.37 -44.84 -11.23
CA PHE A 203 4.88 -45.97 -10.46
C PHE A 203 3.81 -46.98 -10.05
N ALA A 204 2.55 -46.54 -9.86
CA ALA A 204 1.45 -47.42 -9.50
C ALA A 204 0.89 -48.23 -10.69
N SER A 205 1.23 -47.89 -11.93
CA SER A 205 0.76 -48.57 -13.14
C SER A 205 1.69 -49.66 -13.66
N PHE A 206 2.84 -49.89 -12.98
CA PHE A 206 3.85 -50.92 -13.34
C PHE A 206 4.11 -51.95 -12.24
N SER A 207 3.20 -52.09 -11.26
CA SER A 207 3.30 -53.12 -10.20
C SER A 207 2.26 -54.22 -10.42
#